data_632f193ab44e5b621cc8aa89ce5ae706
#
_entry.id   632f193ab44e5b621cc8aa89ce5ae706
#
_cell.length_a   1.000
_cell.length_b   1.000
_cell.length_c   1.000
_cell.angle_alpha   90.00
_cell.angle_beta   90.00
_cell.angle_gamma   90.00
#
_symmetry.space_group_name_H-M   'P 1'
#
loop_
_entity.id
_entity.type
_entity.pdbx_description
1 polymer ?
#
loop_
_entity_poly.entity_id
_entity_poly.type
_entity_poly.pdbx_seq_one_letter_code
_entity_poly.pdbx_strand_id
1 'polypeptide(L)'
;MTRKSDLSPIGVDAAASGETFEGGFPLTLGANRIKAVFAGNARELLGRASIAALAVFIVGAGLTCVAQLMIARIIGPDSYGVYAYVLAWVTLLGYLSTLGFHVSLLRFVPAYQAKGEWALARGVIQYSQRRIARTAFCIVLVGICGIAALRGSLRPELALSFLLGIATVPFLALHLIGASVARAFGGIIAALAPERIVRDGLALAIVATVFWGSLYRLDATLAMAATLLSSIAVLGLVRITVRRLRPPALGHVKPVYAAEDWWRPTLPLTVITIADNLMSRSAVIALGLTGNTRDAGIFAAAFSVATVTALPRMAVAISFAPTVSALFALGDRTGLQSVATKAAWLSLIGTACAAIPLLLLAHPLLAWFGRDFVAGAPIVTILVLGQVFAAACGPQQHLITMTGNERAGATILAVCASSSFAGCVLMIGSFGMTGAAFATTLTLVGWNVAMAIFIHRSLHLMPGVLAPFKAMPRRKRAADYGI
;
A
#
# COMPACT_ATOMS: atom_id res chain seq x y z
N MET A 1 23.24 -43.44 -9.62
CA MET A 1 22.06 -43.85 -8.86
C MET A 1 21.25 -42.58 -8.51
N THR A 2 20.32 -42.29 -9.36
CA THR A 2 19.50 -41.09 -9.39
C THR A 2 18.22 -41.32 -8.59
N ARG A 3 18.00 -40.55 -7.54
CA ARG A 3 16.73 -40.53 -6.81
C ARG A 3 15.95 -39.27 -7.23
N LYS A 4 15.04 -39.45 -8.19
CA LYS A 4 13.96 -38.51 -8.48
C LYS A 4 13.06 -38.40 -7.24
N SER A 5 12.94 -37.22 -6.69
CA SER A 5 11.89 -36.88 -5.72
C SER A 5 10.73 -36.25 -6.48
N ASP A 6 9.67 -37.03 -6.68
CA ASP A 6 8.36 -36.60 -7.16
C ASP A 6 7.73 -35.67 -6.10
N LEU A 7 7.63 -34.39 -6.41
CA LEU A 7 6.76 -33.45 -5.71
C LEU A 7 5.50 -33.30 -6.54
N SER A 8 4.52 -34.16 -6.27
CA SER A 8 3.14 -33.95 -6.69
C SER A 8 2.51 -32.74 -5.98
N PRO A 9 1.62 -32.00 -6.65
CA PRO A 9 0.90 -30.88 -6.02
C PRO A 9 -0.01 -31.44 -4.94
N ILE A 10 -0.02 -30.74 -3.77
CA ILE A 10 -0.86 -31.08 -2.62
C ILE A 10 -2.31 -31.15 -3.07
N GLY A 11 -2.83 -32.37 -3.13
CA GLY A 11 -4.13 -32.73 -3.64
C GLY A 11 -5.26 -32.27 -2.74
N VAL A 12 -6.29 -31.84 -3.42
CA VAL A 12 -7.67 -31.69 -2.96
C VAL A 12 -8.37 -33.07 -3.09
N ASP A 13 -7.78 -34.14 -2.59
CA ASP A 13 -8.37 -35.51 -2.61
C ASP A 13 -8.27 -36.15 -1.25
N ALA A 14 -9.00 -35.57 -0.27
CA ALA A 14 -9.25 -36.21 1.02
C ALA A 14 -10.72 -36.01 1.46
N ALA A 15 -11.65 -36.25 0.55
CA ALA A 15 -13.09 -36.27 0.86
C ALA A 15 -13.87 -37.41 0.17
N ALA A 16 -13.20 -38.51 -0.17
CA ALA A 16 -13.89 -39.67 -0.75
C ALA A 16 -13.18 -40.99 -0.39
N SER A 17 -12.97 -41.24 0.91
CA SER A 17 -12.80 -42.64 1.40
C SER A 17 -13.56 -42.74 2.72
N GLY A 18 -14.75 -43.34 2.60
CA GLY A 18 -15.54 -43.76 3.72
C GLY A 18 -14.89 -44.96 4.41
N GLU A 19 -14.10 -44.73 5.44
CA GLU A 19 -13.75 -45.74 6.43
C GLU A 19 -14.55 -45.47 7.70
N THR A 20 -15.49 -46.39 7.95
CA THR A 20 -16.30 -46.49 9.16
C THR A 20 -15.41 -46.89 10.32
N PHE A 21 -15.18 -45.95 11.24
CA PHE A 21 -14.79 -46.29 12.61
C PHE A 21 -16.06 -46.40 13.46
N GLU A 22 -16.41 -47.64 13.88
CA GLU A 22 -17.47 -47.93 14.84
C GLU A 22 -17.06 -47.38 16.22
N GLY A 23 -17.80 -46.40 16.69
CA GLY A 23 -17.67 -45.79 18.01
C GLY A 23 -18.59 -44.59 18.12
N GLY A 24 -19.93 -44.86 18.26
CA GLY A 24 -20.98 -43.85 18.13
C GLY A 24 -20.92 -42.69 19.12
N PHE A 25 -20.77 -41.50 18.57
CA PHE A 25 -21.32 -40.23 19.08
C PHE A 25 -21.68 -39.37 17.89
N PRO A 26 -22.90 -38.81 17.80
CA PRO A 26 -23.29 -37.99 16.65
C PRO A 26 -22.69 -36.56 16.76
N LEU A 27 -21.46 -36.39 16.26
CA LEU A 27 -20.75 -35.08 16.22
C LEU A 27 -21.20 -34.14 15.09
N THR A 28 -22.13 -34.57 14.23
CA THR A 28 -22.51 -33.81 13.03
C THR A 28 -23.50 -32.67 13.26
N LEU A 29 -24.30 -32.70 14.31
CA LEU A 29 -25.28 -31.63 14.62
C LEU A 29 -24.70 -30.49 15.43
N GLY A 30 -23.61 -30.69 16.19
CA GLY A 30 -22.93 -29.66 16.97
C GLY A 30 -21.99 -28.80 16.12
N ALA A 31 -21.26 -29.40 15.19
CA ALA A 31 -20.26 -28.71 14.38
C ALA A 31 -20.87 -27.66 13.41
N ASN A 32 -22.04 -27.92 12.85
CA ASN A 32 -22.72 -26.98 11.97
C ASN A 32 -23.36 -25.81 12.73
N ARG A 33 -23.87 -26.03 13.97
CA ARG A 33 -24.34 -24.93 14.83
C ARG A 33 -23.18 -24.07 15.34
N ILE A 34 -22.07 -24.65 15.74
CA ILE A 34 -20.88 -23.96 16.18
C ILE A 34 -20.29 -23.14 15.00
N LYS A 35 -20.18 -23.73 13.79
CA LYS A 35 -19.76 -23.01 12.58
C LYS A 35 -20.71 -21.87 12.22
N ALA A 36 -22.02 -22.00 12.39
CA ALA A 36 -22.99 -20.94 12.09
C ALA A 36 -22.93 -19.79 13.11
N VAL A 37 -22.77 -20.09 14.40
CA VAL A 37 -22.63 -19.07 15.46
C VAL A 37 -21.29 -18.34 15.35
N PHE A 38 -20.19 -19.05 15.10
CA PHE A 38 -18.89 -18.42 14.85
C PHE A 38 -18.86 -17.65 13.53
N ALA A 39 -19.56 -18.11 12.48
CA ALA A 39 -19.63 -17.37 11.21
C ALA A 39 -20.47 -16.08 11.31
N GLY A 40 -21.53 -16.06 12.10
CA GLY A 40 -22.34 -14.85 12.33
C GLY A 40 -21.58 -13.78 13.11
N ASN A 41 -21.03 -14.14 14.25
CA ASN A 41 -20.25 -13.22 15.08
C ASN A 41 -18.94 -12.78 14.41
N ALA A 42 -18.29 -13.67 13.65
CA ALA A 42 -17.09 -13.32 12.89
C ALA A 42 -17.38 -12.34 11.75
N ARG A 43 -18.53 -12.49 11.05
CA ARG A 43 -18.94 -11.55 9.98
C ARG A 43 -19.25 -10.16 10.55
N GLU A 44 -19.91 -10.09 11.69
CA GLU A 44 -20.24 -8.80 12.34
C GLU A 44 -18.98 -8.13 12.91
N LEU A 45 -18.11 -8.87 13.57
CA LEU A 45 -16.82 -8.39 14.05
C LEU A 45 -15.90 -7.93 12.90
N LEU A 46 -15.82 -8.68 11.80
CA LEU A 46 -15.06 -8.31 10.61
C LEU A 46 -15.67 -7.08 9.94
N GLY A 47 -17.01 -6.95 9.91
CA GLY A 47 -17.70 -5.78 9.38
C GLY A 47 -17.38 -4.52 10.21
N ARG A 48 -17.48 -4.59 11.53
CA ARG A 48 -17.14 -3.48 12.45
C ARG A 48 -15.67 -3.10 12.37
N ALA A 49 -14.77 -4.07 12.33
CA ALA A 49 -13.33 -3.83 12.18
C ALA A 49 -12.97 -3.18 10.83
N SER A 50 -13.65 -3.58 9.75
CA SER A 50 -13.46 -2.98 8.42
C SER A 50 -13.96 -1.55 8.35
N ILE A 51 -15.13 -1.24 8.95
CA ILE A 51 -15.68 0.11 9.03
C ILE A 51 -14.75 1.00 9.88
N ALA A 52 -14.29 0.51 11.01
CA ALA A 52 -13.37 1.25 11.86
C ALA A 52 -12.01 1.49 11.18
N ALA A 53 -11.47 0.49 10.46
CA ALA A 53 -10.25 0.64 9.67
C ALA A 53 -10.44 1.69 8.55
N LEU A 54 -11.60 1.69 7.89
CA LEU A 54 -11.96 2.68 6.87
C LEU A 54 -12.04 4.08 7.47
N ALA A 55 -12.67 4.23 8.63
CA ALA A 55 -12.74 5.52 9.33
C ALA A 55 -11.35 6.05 9.69
N VAL A 56 -10.48 5.20 10.26
CA VAL A 56 -9.08 5.57 10.54
C VAL A 56 -8.33 5.95 9.25
N PHE A 57 -8.60 5.26 8.14
CA PHE A 57 -7.98 5.56 6.87
C PHE A 57 -8.43 6.92 6.31
N ILE A 58 -9.74 7.24 6.36
CA ILE A 58 -10.29 8.51 5.88
C ILE A 58 -9.81 9.67 6.76
N VAL A 59 -9.93 9.54 8.08
CA VAL A 59 -9.45 10.55 9.04
C VAL A 59 -7.94 10.76 8.90
N GLY A 60 -7.18 9.67 8.77
CA GLY A 60 -5.74 9.73 8.56
C GLY A 60 -5.36 10.42 7.24
N ALA A 61 -6.05 10.11 6.15
CA ALA A 61 -5.81 10.76 4.86
C ALA A 61 -6.14 12.26 4.90
N GLY A 62 -7.23 12.64 5.56
CA GLY A 62 -7.58 14.04 5.81
C GLY A 62 -6.50 14.77 6.63
N LEU A 63 -6.03 14.14 7.72
CA LEU A 63 -4.96 14.69 8.56
C LEU A 63 -3.65 14.82 7.79
N THR A 64 -3.29 13.81 6.98
CA THR A 64 -2.11 13.89 6.10
C THR A 64 -2.21 15.07 5.14
N CYS A 65 -3.38 15.28 4.52
CA CYS A 65 -3.60 16.40 3.61
C CYS A 65 -3.47 17.75 4.34
N VAL A 66 -4.07 17.89 5.51
CA VAL A 66 -3.96 19.10 6.35
C VAL A 66 -2.53 19.32 6.83
N ALA A 67 -1.81 18.28 7.23
CA ALA A 67 -0.42 18.38 7.65
C ALA A 67 0.48 18.84 6.50
N GLN A 68 0.33 18.27 5.31
CA GLN A 68 1.08 18.66 4.12
C GLN A 68 0.76 20.12 3.73
N LEU A 69 -0.52 20.51 3.78
CA LEU A 69 -0.97 21.87 3.54
C LEU A 69 -0.33 22.87 4.51
N MET A 70 -0.38 22.58 5.81
CA MET A 70 0.18 23.48 6.82
C MET A 70 1.70 23.57 6.70
N ILE A 71 2.39 22.45 6.54
CA ILE A 71 3.85 22.43 6.35
C ILE A 71 4.21 23.24 5.09
N ALA A 72 3.56 22.99 3.95
CA ALA A 72 3.82 23.71 2.71
C ALA A 72 3.62 25.23 2.84
N ARG A 73 2.54 25.63 3.54
CA ARG A 73 2.22 27.05 3.77
C ARG A 73 3.24 27.74 4.67
N ILE A 74 3.75 27.00 5.69
CA ILE A 74 4.70 27.53 6.67
C ILE A 74 6.09 27.71 6.06
N ILE A 75 6.60 26.71 5.31
CA ILE A 75 7.98 26.72 4.81
C ILE A 75 8.12 27.27 3.38
N GLY A 76 7.01 27.43 2.65
CA GLY A 76 7.00 27.93 1.27
C GLY A 76 7.33 26.87 0.21
N PRO A 77 7.13 27.18 -1.10
CA PRO A 77 7.21 26.19 -2.16
C PRO A 77 8.62 25.63 -2.39
N ASP A 78 9.67 26.40 -2.23
CA ASP A 78 11.06 25.98 -2.46
C ASP A 78 11.51 24.98 -1.40
N SER A 79 11.39 25.31 -0.10
CA SER A 79 11.73 24.42 0.99
C SER A 79 10.76 23.23 1.08
N TYR A 80 9.46 23.43 0.77
CA TYR A 80 8.52 22.32 0.69
C TYR A 80 8.89 21.34 -0.44
N GLY A 81 9.42 21.84 -1.54
CA GLY A 81 9.92 21.00 -2.62
C GLY A 81 11.13 20.17 -2.21
N VAL A 82 12.08 20.73 -1.50
CA VAL A 82 13.20 19.99 -0.91
C VAL A 82 12.69 18.91 0.04
N TYR A 83 11.77 19.26 0.95
CA TYR A 83 11.13 18.31 1.87
C TYR A 83 10.42 17.16 1.15
N ALA A 84 9.56 17.49 0.16
CA ALA A 84 8.78 16.50 -0.60
C ALA A 84 9.69 15.56 -1.41
N TYR A 85 10.76 16.10 -2.00
CA TYR A 85 11.75 15.34 -2.75
C TYR A 85 12.50 14.36 -1.85
N VAL A 86 13.00 14.82 -0.72
CA VAL A 86 13.66 13.94 0.26
C VAL A 86 12.70 12.91 0.83
N LEU A 87 11.47 13.31 1.17
CA LEU A 87 10.43 12.40 1.67
C LEU A 87 10.05 11.32 0.64
N ALA A 88 10.06 11.64 -0.65
CA ALA A 88 9.83 10.67 -1.72
C ALA A 88 10.91 9.59 -1.73
N TRP A 89 12.19 9.96 -1.62
CA TRP A 89 13.30 9.02 -1.47
C TRP A 89 13.22 8.21 -0.18
N VAL A 90 12.95 8.85 0.95
CA VAL A 90 12.81 8.17 2.25
C VAL A 90 11.72 7.12 2.20
N THR A 91 10.58 7.45 1.60
CA THR A 91 9.46 6.52 1.45
C THR A 91 9.84 5.33 0.57
N LEU A 92 10.44 5.59 -0.60
CA LEU A 92 10.88 4.53 -1.52
C LEU A 92 11.91 3.60 -0.88
N LEU A 93 12.95 4.16 -0.24
CA LEU A 93 14.00 3.41 0.44
C LEU A 93 13.48 2.68 1.68
N GLY A 94 12.53 3.26 2.40
CA GLY A 94 11.86 2.64 3.54
C GLY A 94 11.10 1.38 3.13
N TYR A 95 10.28 1.46 2.08
CA TYR A 95 9.58 0.29 1.54
C TYR A 95 10.53 -0.72 0.90
N LEU A 96 11.57 -0.28 0.20
CA LEU A 96 12.64 -1.15 -0.31
C LEU A 96 13.28 -1.95 0.83
N SER A 97 13.56 -1.28 1.97
CA SER A 97 14.14 -1.92 3.16
C SER A 97 13.28 -3.03 3.73
N THR A 98 11.93 -2.98 3.56
CA THR A 98 11.03 -4.03 4.06
C THR A 98 11.13 -5.34 3.30
N LEU A 99 11.73 -5.35 2.10
CA LEU A 99 11.88 -6.53 1.24
C LEU A 99 10.56 -7.29 1.08
N GLY A 100 9.40 -6.61 1.06
CA GLY A 100 8.06 -7.20 0.93
C GLY A 100 7.53 -7.94 2.17
N PHE A 101 8.34 -8.09 3.23
CA PHE A 101 7.92 -8.80 4.43
C PHE A 101 6.75 -8.13 5.15
N HIS A 102 6.56 -6.81 5.01
CA HIS A 102 5.40 -6.12 5.59
C HIS A 102 4.06 -6.60 5.01
N VAL A 103 4.03 -7.16 3.80
CA VAL A 103 2.85 -7.81 3.21
C VAL A 103 2.82 -9.31 3.55
N SER A 104 3.96 -9.99 3.41
CA SER A 104 4.06 -11.45 3.62
C SER A 104 3.74 -11.87 5.05
N LEU A 105 4.09 -11.06 6.06
CA LEU A 105 3.76 -11.35 7.46
C LEU A 105 2.25 -11.43 7.72
N LEU A 106 1.44 -10.69 6.96
CA LEU A 106 -0.02 -10.76 7.05
C LEU A 106 -0.58 -12.11 6.55
N ARG A 107 0.22 -12.87 5.82
CA ARG A 107 -0.13 -14.22 5.35
C ARG A 107 0.49 -15.29 6.25
N PHE A 108 1.79 -15.20 6.54
CA PHE A 108 2.51 -16.23 7.28
C PHE A 108 2.10 -16.30 8.75
N VAL A 109 2.03 -15.16 9.45
CA VAL A 109 1.76 -15.16 10.89
C VAL A 109 0.39 -15.75 11.20
N PRO A 110 -0.74 -15.34 10.57
CA PRO A 110 -2.03 -15.98 10.81
C PRO A 110 -2.07 -17.46 10.40
N ALA A 111 -1.38 -17.85 9.31
CA ALA A 111 -1.33 -19.24 8.87
C ALA A 111 -0.65 -20.14 9.92
N TYR A 112 0.48 -19.71 10.48
CA TYR A 112 1.17 -20.44 11.54
C TYR A 112 0.38 -20.44 12.85
N GLN A 113 -0.32 -19.35 13.17
CA GLN A 113 -1.23 -19.31 14.33
C GLN A 113 -2.35 -20.33 14.22
N ALA A 114 -2.99 -20.44 13.05
CA ALA A 114 -4.08 -21.38 12.81
C ALA A 114 -3.64 -22.86 12.96
N LYS A 115 -2.36 -23.14 12.64
CA LYS A 115 -1.76 -24.47 12.78
C LYS A 115 -1.13 -24.74 14.16
N GLY A 116 -1.07 -23.74 15.05
CA GLY A 116 -0.37 -23.85 16.33
C GLY A 116 1.17 -23.84 16.22
N GLU A 117 1.72 -23.50 15.06
CA GLU A 117 3.16 -23.50 14.76
C GLU A 117 3.85 -22.22 15.27
N TRP A 118 3.78 -21.98 16.58
CA TRP A 118 4.27 -20.75 17.23
C TRP A 118 5.77 -20.52 17.05
N ALA A 119 6.56 -21.60 16.92
CA ALA A 119 8.01 -21.53 16.69
C ALA A 119 8.35 -20.92 15.33
N LEU A 120 7.63 -21.30 14.26
CA LEU A 120 7.76 -20.71 12.92
C LEU A 120 7.20 -19.29 12.87
N ALA A 121 6.06 -19.02 13.55
CA ALA A 121 5.54 -17.66 13.66
C ALA A 121 6.54 -16.71 14.33
N ARG A 122 7.19 -17.14 15.42
CA ARG A 122 8.26 -16.38 16.06
C ARG A 122 9.49 -16.23 15.15
N GLY A 123 9.83 -17.31 14.44
CA GLY A 123 10.96 -17.34 13.50
C GLY A 123 10.82 -16.32 12.38
N VAL A 124 9.66 -16.28 11.68
CA VAL A 124 9.43 -15.36 10.57
C VAL A 124 9.43 -13.89 11.02
N ILE A 125 8.86 -13.59 12.20
CA ILE A 125 8.87 -12.22 12.76
C ILE A 125 10.29 -11.77 13.08
N GLN A 126 11.08 -12.59 13.77
CA GLN A 126 12.45 -12.24 14.11
C GLN A 126 13.37 -12.17 12.89
N TYR A 127 13.20 -13.09 11.95
CA TYR A 127 13.95 -13.11 10.71
C TYR A 127 13.73 -11.84 9.89
N SER A 128 12.46 -11.48 9.66
CA SER A 128 12.10 -10.27 8.92
C SER A 128 12.65 -9.01 9.61
N GLN A 129 12.49 -8.87 10.92
CA GLN A 129 13.02 -7.72 11.67
C GLN A 129 14.54 -7.58 11.54
N ARG A 130 15.30 -8.69 11.69
CA ARG A 130 16.76 -8.67 11.56
C ARG A 130 17.21 -8.35 10.13
N ARG A 131 16.54 -8.94 9.12
CA ARG A 131 16.87 -8.68 7.71
C ARG A 131 16.63 -7.22 7.36
N ILE A 132 15.48 -6.69 7.74
CA ILE A 132 15.10 -5.31 7.47
C ILE A 132 16.01 -4.32 8.18
N ALA A 133 16.37 -4.58 9.44
CA ALA A 133 17.33 -3.75 10.16
C ALA A 133 18.69 -3.71 9.45
N ARG A 134 19.18 -4.85 8.95
CA ARG A 134 20.44 -4.91 8.18
C ARG A 134 20.34 -4.17 6.85
N THR A 135 19.26 -4.39 6.09
CA THR A 135 19.05 -3.71 4.80
C THR A 135 18.93 -2.21 4.98
N ALA A 136 18.15 -1.76 5.98
CA ALA A 136 17.99 -0.35 6.29
C ALA A 136 19.34 0.27 6.74
N PHE A 137 20.14 -0.45 7.53
CA PHE A 137 21.48 -0.01 7.93
C PHE A 137 22.41 0.12 6.72
N CYS A 138 22.42 -0.85 5.81
CA CYS A 138 23.20 -0.75 4.57
C CYS A 138 22.76 0.46 3.71
N ILE A 139 21.44 0.72 3.60
CA ILE A 139 20.92 1.89 2.88
C ILE A 139 21.37 3.19 3.55
N VAL A 140 21.38 3.25 4.88
CA VAL A 140 21.88 4.41 5.63
C VAL A 140 23.36 4.65 5.33
N LEU A 141 24.19 3.61 5.38
CA LEU A 141 25.62 3.72 5.07
C LEU A 141 25.85 4.22 3.64
N VAL A 142 25.22 3.59 2.66
CA VAL A 142 25.32 4.00 1.25
C VAL A 142 24.85 5.44 1.06
N GLY A 143 23.75 5.81 1.71
CA GLY A 143 23.22 7.17 1.65
C GLY A 143 24.17 8.21 2.27
N ILE A 144 24.76 7.93 3.42
CA ILE A 144 25.75 8.84 4.05
C ILE A 144 26.99 8.98 3.16
N CYS A 145 27.50 7.87 2.61
CA CYS A 145 28.63 7.91 1.67
C CYS A 145 28.29 8.71 0.41
N GLY A 146 27.06 8.53 -0.14
CA GLY A 146 26.61 9.30 -1.30
C GLY A 146 26.51 10.79 -1.03
N ILE A 147 25.95 11.19 0.13
CA ILE A 147 25.88 12.61 0.53
C ILE A 147 27.31 13.18 0.75
N ALA A 148 28.21 12.41 1.37
CA ALA A 148 29.59 12.84 1.58
C ALA A 148 30.33 13.05 0.26
N ALA A 149 30.13 12.15 -0.71
CA ALA A 149 30.72 12.26 -2.05
C ALA A 149 30.18 13.47 -2.84
N LEU A 150 28.91 13.82 -2.65
CA LEU A 150 28.25 14.94 -3.35
C LEU A 150 28.26 16.26 -2.56
N ARG A 151 28.94 16.30 -1.41
CA ARG A 151 28.91 17.45 -0.48
C ARG A 151 29.28 18.79 -1.13
N GLY A 152 30.16 18.79 -2.15
CA GLY A 152 30.57 20.00 -2.85
C GLY A 152 29.55 20.53 -3.86
N SER A 153 28.60 19.70 -4.30
CA SER A 153 27.59 20.04 -5.30
C SER A 153 26.17 20.25 -4.75
N LEU A 154 25.90 19.83 -3.51
CA LEU A 154 24.59 19.95 -2.89
C LEU A 154 24.44 21.25 -2.10
N ARG A 155 23.27 21.89 -2.21
CA ARG A 155 22.90 23.00 -1.33
C ARG A 155 22.86 22.50 0.12
N PRO A 156 23.31 23.30 1.13
CA PRO A 156 23.37 22.89 2.53
C PRO A 156 22.02 22.38 3.08
N GLU A 157 20.92 23.07 2.75
CA GLU A 157 19.55 22.67 3.14
C GLU A 157 19.20 21.27 2.60
N LEU A 158 19.51 21.00 1.33
CA LEU A 158 19.24 19.72 0.70
C LEU A 158 20.07 18.60 1.31
N ALA A 159 21.37 18.85 1.54
CA ALA A 159 22.29 17.85 2.13
C ALA A 159 21.85 17.48 3.55
N LEU A 160 21.50 18.46 4.39
CA LEU A 160 21.08 18.23 5.77
C LEU A 160 19.69 17.54 5.81
N SER A 161 18.77 17.95 4.92
CA SER A 161 17.47 17.29 4.78
C SER A 161 17.62 15.83 4.35
N PHE A 162 18.54 15.50 3.41
CA PHE A 162 18.83 14.12 3.04
C PHE A 162 19.45 13.32 4.20
N LEU A 163 20.34 13.92 4.98
CA LEU A 163 20.94 13.24 6.14
C LEU A 163 19.87 12.82 7.16
N LEU A 164 18.96 13.74 7.51
CA LEU A 164 17.82 13.46 8.40
C LEU A 164 16.84 12.47 7.77
N GLY A 165 16.61 12.59 6.45
CA GLY A 165 15.76 11.68 5.70
C GLY A 165 16.28 10.26 5.71
N ILE A 166 17.56 10.05 5.40
CA ILE A 166 18.19 8.73 5.41
C ILE A 166 18.16 8.14 6.82
N ALA A 167 18.41 8.96 7.86
CA ALA A 167 18.26 8.54 9.25
C ALA A 167 16.84 8.10 9.61
N THR A 168 15.80 8.57 8.89
CA THR A 168 14.40 8.18 9.08
C THR A 168 14.10 6.78 8.54
N VAL A 169 14.82 6.31 7.52
CA VAL A 169 14.55 5.04 6.81
C VAL A 169 14.42 3.82 7.74
N PRO A 170 15.34 3.56 8.69
CA PRO A 170 15.22 2.41 9.60
C PRO A 170 13.96 2.45 10.47
N PHE A 171 13.60 3.63 10.96
CA PHE A 171 12.41 3.80 11.80
C PHE A 171 11.14 3.57 10.99
N LEU A 172 11.08 4.06 9.75
CA LEU A 172 10.00 3.82 8.82
C LEU A 172 9.86 2.32 8.48
N ALA A 173 10.95 1.64 8.13
CA ALA A 173 10.92 0.23 7.78
C ALA A 173 10.49 -0.66 8.96
N LEU A 174 11.03 -0.39 10.16
CA LEU A 174 10.72 -1.16 11.36
C LEU A 174 9.29 -0.94 11.87
N HIS A 175 8.75 0.27 11.76
CA HIS A 175 7.35 0.47 12.15
C HIS A 175 6.38 -0.20 11.16
N LEU A 176 6.65 -0.21 9.84
CA LEU A 176 5.85 -0.92 8.85
C LEU A 176 5.73 -2.41 9.17
N ILE A 177 6.84 -3.05 9.54
CA ILE A 177 6.85 -4.45 9.98
C ILE A 177 6.07 -4.63 11.29
N GLY A 178 6.31 -3.77 12.26
CA GLY A 178 5.59 -3.80 13.53
C GLY A 178 4.08 -3.66 13.34
N ALA A 179 3.64 -2.74 12.49
CA ALA A 179 2.24 -2.56 12.12
C ALA A 179 1.66 -3.81 11.45
N SER A 180 2.42 -4.49 10.60
CA SER A 180 1.98 -5.74 9.98
C SER A 180 1.85 -6.88 11.00
N VAL A 181 2.77 -7.00 11.93
CA VAL A 181 2.68 -7.96 13.04
C VAL A 181 1.47 -7.65 13.94
N ALA A 182 1.23 -6.38 14.28
CA ALA A 182 0.06 -5.98 15.06
C ALA A 182 -1.26 -6.33 14.35
N ARG A 183 -1.34 -6.10 13.03
CA ARG A 183 -2.50 -6.50 12.20
C ARG A 183 -2.68 -8.01 12.18
N ALA A 184 -1.62 -8.77 12.06
CA ALA A 184 -1.65 -10.23 12.06
C ALA A 184 -2.16 -10.79 13.41
N PHE A 185 -1.96 -10.07 14.52
CA PHE A 185 -2.52 -10.38 15.84
C PHE A 185 -3.91 -9.79 16.07
N GLY A 186 -4.59 -9.29 15.03
CA GLY A 186 -5.95 -8.75 15.11
C GLY A 186 -6.07 -7.28 15.50
N GLY A 187 -4.94 -6.59 15.77
CA GLY A 187 -4.92 -5.18 16.14
C GLY A 187 -4.95 -4.22 14.94
N ILE A 188 -5.99 -4.25 14.11
CA ILE A 188 -6.06 -3.48 12.87
C ILE A 188 -5.98 -1.98 13.14
N ILE A 189 -6.83 -1.45 14.03
CA ILE A 189 -6.87 -0.01 14.38
C ILE A 189 -5.55 0.41 15.04
N ALA A 190 -5.10 -0.37 16.02
CA ALA A 190 -3.87 -0.10 16.76
C ALA A 190 -2.59 -0.16 15.89
N ALA A 191 -2.66 -0.80 14.73
CA ALA A 191 -1.59 -0.83 13.74
C ALA A 191 -1.66 0.36 12.76
N LEU A 192 -2.86 0.76 12.35
CA LEU A 192 -3.06 1.82 11.34
C LEU A 192 -3.02 3.23 11.93
N ALA A 193 -3.59 3.44 13.11
CA ALA A 193 -3.67 4.75 13.73
C ALA A 193 -2.30 5.40 14.00
N PRO A 194 -1.26 4.70 14.48
CA PRO A 194 0.06 5.30 14.68
C PRO A 194 0.66 5.86 13.39
N GLU A 195 0.56 5.13 12.29
CA GLU A 195 1.10 5.54 11.00
C GLU A 195 0.31 6.70 10.38
N ARG A 196 -1.02 6.61 10.42
CA ARG A 196 -1.91 7.53 9.67
C ARG A 196 -2.28 8.78 10.44
N ILE A 197 -2.31 8.71 11.77
CA ILE A 197 -2.76 9.82 12.62
C ILE A 197 -1.59 10.39 13.42
N VAL A 198 -0.86 9.53 14.14
CA VAL A 198 0.16 10.01 15.08
C VAL A 198 1.36 10.58 14.35
N ARG A 199 1.85 9.93 13.28
CA ARG A 199 3.04 10.42 12.54
C ARG A 199 2.82 11.82 11.98
N ASP A 200 1.78 11.99 11.18
CA ASP A 200 1.55 13.24 10.47
C ASP A 200 1.03 14.33 11.43
N GLY A 201 0.22 13.96 12.42
CA GLY A 201 -0.24 14.87 13.46
C GLY A 201 0.90 15.37 14.35
N LEU A 202 1.82 14.49 14.76
CA LEU A 202 2.98 14.88 15.57
C LEU A 202 3.97 15.72 14.77
N ALA A 203 4.22 15.38 13.49
CA ALA A 203 5.08 16.19 12.63
C ALA A 203 4.50 17.60 12.45
N LEU A 204 3.20 17.71 12.22
CA LEU A 204 2.51 19.01 12.16
C LEU A 204 2.61 19.77 13.49
N ALA A 205 2.37 19.10 14.62
CA ALA A 205 2.45 19.73 15.94
C ALA A 205 3.87 20.29 16.21
N ILE A 206 4.93 19.55 15.87
CA ILE A 206 6.30 20.01 16.03
C ILE A 206 6.57 21.25 15.16
N VAL A 207 6.19 21.20 13.87
CA VAL A 207 6.39 22.34 12.96
C VAL A 207 5.58 23.56 13.43
N ALA A 208 4.33 23.38 13.87
CA ALA A 208 3.49 24.43 14.36
C ALA A 208 4.03 25.08 15.65
N THR A 209 4.54 24.28 16.61
CA THR A 209 5.12 24.81 17.86
C THR A 209 6.38 25.64 17.59
N VAL A 210 7.23 25.21 16.66
CA VAL A 210 8.42 26.00 16.26
C VAL A 210 8.01 27.28 15.55
N PHE A 211 6.97 27.23 14.71
CA PHE A 211 6.42 28.40 14.01
C PHE A 211 5.94 29.47 14.98
N TRP A 212 5.07 29.08 15.95
CA TRP A 212 4.53 30.04 16.95
C TRP A 212 5.58 30.50 17.95
N GLY A 213 6.57 29.65 18.27
CA GLY A 213 7.67 29.99 19.16
C GLY A 213 8.72 30.93 18.55
N SER A 214 8.66 31.21 17.26
CA SER A 214 9.67 32.00 16.51
C SER A 214 11.12 31.57 16.76
N LEU A 215 11.32 30.28 17.08
CA LEU A 215 12.58 29.75 17.63
C LEU A 215 13.65 29.50 16.56
N TYR A 216 13.25 29.23 15.30
CA TYR A 216 14.18 28.83 14.23
C TYR A 216 13.70 29.24 12.83
N ARG A 217 14.61 29.21 11.85
CA ARG A 217 14.25 29.27 10.43
C ARG A 217 13.39 28.07 10.05
N LEU A 218 12.27 28.36 9.40
CA LEU A 218 11.31 27.36 8.96
C LEU A 218 11.70 26.91 7.55
N ASP A 219 12.43 25.79 7.48
CA ASP A 219 12.96 25.24 6.25
C ASP A 219 12.64 23.71 6.11
N ALA A 220 13.10 23.12 5.01
CA ALA A 220 12.93 21.69 4.77
C ALA A 220 13.60 20.83 5.85
N THR A 221 14.68 21.30 6.42
CA THR A 221 15.44 20.60 7.46
C THR A 221 14.61 20.40 8.71
N LEU A 222 13.90 21.45 9.15
CA LEU A 222 12.98 21.36 10.29
C LEU A 222 11.85 20.38 10.04
N ALA A 223 11.22 20.42 8.84
CA ALA A 223 10.15 19.50 8.47
C ALA A 223 10.65 18.04 8.45
N MET A 224 11.88 17.82 7.96
CA MET A 224 12.51 16.50 7.99
C MET A 224 12.85 16.04 9.41
N ALA A 225 13.36 16.93 10.28
CA ALA A 225 13.60 16.62 11.68
C ALA A 225 12.30 16.25 12.42
N ALA A 226 11.22 17.00 12.18
CA ALA A 226 9.90 16.67 12.71
C ALA A 226 9.41 15.30 12.23
N THR A 227 9.64 14.96 10.96
CA THR A 227 9.30 13.64 10.38
C THR A 227 10.13 12.52 11.01
N LEU A 228 11.42 12.73 11.27
CA LEU A 228 12.29 11.79 11.97
C LEU A 228 11.80 11.53 13.40
N LEU A 229 11.56 12.58 14.18
CA LEU A 229 11.08 12.48 15.56
C LEU A 229 9.71 11.78 15.63
N SER A 230 8.80 12.12 14.72
CA SER A 230 7.49 11.46 14.61
C SER A 230 7.63 9.98 14.27
N SER A 231 8.56 9.61 13.38
CA SER A 231 8.81 8.22 13.01
C SER A 231 9.39 7.39 14.16
N ILE A 232 10.25 7.99 15.00
CA ILE A 232 10.78 7.39 16.22
C ILE A 232 9.63 7.15 17.23
N ALA A 233 8.78 8.16 17.45
CA ALA A 233 7.64 8.06 18.35
C ALA A 233 6.65 6.98 17.91
N VAL A 234 6.33 6.93 16.61
CA VAL A 234 5.45 5.90 16.01
C VAL A 234 6.04 4.51 16.17
N LEU A 235 7.34 4.33 15.93
CA LEU A 235 8.00 3.04 16.17
C LEU A 235 7.89 2.61 17.63
N GLY A 236 8.07 3.53 18.58
CA GLY A 236 7.87 3.28 20.01
C GLY A 236 6.45 2.82 20.32
N LEU A 237 5.45 3.53 19.79
CA LEU A 237 4.04 3.21 19.98
C LEU A 237 3.68 1.85 19.38
N VAL A 238 4.13 1.57 18.16
CA VAL A 238 3.89 0.29 17.48
C VAL A 238 4.56 -0.87 18.25
N ARG A 239 5.77 -0.68 18.79
CA ARG A 239 6.42 -1.68 19.64
C ARG A 239 5.62 -1.99 20.91
N ILE A 240 5.08 -0.97 21.58
CA ILE A 240 4.21 -1.12 22.75
C ILE A 240 2.95 -1.90 22.35
N THR A 241 2.32 -1.51 21.24
CA THR A 241 1.13 -2.20 20.70
C THR A 241 1.38 -3.67 20.41
N VAL A 242 2.47 -4.00 19.71
CA VAL A 242 2.85 -5.39 19.41
C VAL A 242 3.10 -6.18 20.69
N ARG A 243 3.77 -5.59 21.70
CA ARG A 243 3.99 -6.26 22.99
C ARG A 243 2.69 -6.58 23.71
N ARG A 244 1.69 -5.68 23.66
CA ARG A 244 0.37 -5.88 24.28
C ARG A 244 -0.49 -6.91 23.56
N LEU A 245 -0.42 -6.97 22.22
CA LEU A 245 -1.19 -7.88 21.40
C LEU A 245 -0.54 -9.26 21.23
N ARG A 246 0.71 -9.39 21.61
CA ARG A 246 1.48 -10.63 21.44
C ARG A 246 0.87 -11.78 22.25
N PRO A 247 0.50 -12.91 21.61
CA PRO A 247 0.03 -14.10 22.32
C PRO A 247 1.09 -14.65 23.30
N PRO A 248 0.72 -15.07 24.53
CA PRO A 248 1.67 -15.63 25.51
C PRO A 248 2.47 -16.80 24.95
N ALA A 249 1.83 -17.67 24.16
CA ALA A 249 2.46 -18.82 23.52
C ALA A 249 3.69 -18.48 22.68
N LEU A 250 3.71 -17.31 22.04
CA LEU A 250 4.86 -16.86 21.25
C LEU A 250 6.10 -16.55 22.13
N GLY A 251 5.90 -16.29 23.42
CA GLY A 251 6.97 -15.92 24.37
C GLY A 251 7.85 -17.10 24.77
N HIS A 252 7.30 -18.29 24.83
CA HIS A 252 7.93 -19.46 25.47
C HIS A 252 8.61 -20.42 24.49
N VAL A 253 8.35 -20.30 23.17
CA VAL A 253 8.90 -21.21 22.16
C VAL A 253 10.21 -20.67 21.57
N LYS A 254 11.18 -21.56 21.26
CA LYS A 254 12.39 -21.18 20.51
C LYS A 254 12.02 -20.90 19.04
N PRO A 255 12.58 -19.87 18.39
CA PRO A 255 12.28 -19.58 16.98
C PRO A 255 12.88 -20.65 16.07
N VAL A 256 12.10 -21.11 15.10
CA VAL A 256 12.55 -21.97 13.99
C VAL A 256 12.57 -21.14 12.72
N TYR A 257 13.63 -21.26 11.93
CA TYR A 257 13.86 -20.47 10.73
C TYR A 257 13.72 -21.32 9.47
N ALA A 258 12.80 -20.94 8.59
CA ALA A 258 12.54 -21.54 7.28
C ALA A 258 12.71 -20.47 6.18
N ALA A 259 13.92 -19.93 6.06
CA ALA A 259 14.18 -18.73 5.24
C ALA A 259 13.81 -18.92 3.77
N GLU A 260 14.10 -20.10 3.17
CA GLU A 260 13.82 -20.38 1.76
C GLU A 260 12.31 -20.36 1.47
N ASP A 261 11.50 -20.92 2.37
CA ASP A 261 10.06 -20.98 2.23
C ASP A 261 9.41 -19.59 2.33
N TRP A 262 10.06 -18.65 3.02
CA TRP A 262 9.57 -17.30 3.18
C TRP A 262 9.95 -16.39 2.01
N TRP A 263 11.13 -16.59 1.40
CA TRP A 263 11.62 -15.72 0.33
C TRP A 263 10.87 -15.90 -0.99
N ARG A 264 10.64 -17.14 -1.41
CA ARG A 264 9.98 -17.42 -2.71
C ARG A 264 8.64 -16.70 -2.89
N PRO A 265 7.69 -16.75 -1.93
CA PRO A 265 6.42 -16.03 -2.06
C PRO A 265 6.53 -14.54 -1.73
N THR A 266 7.59 -14.10 -1.04
CA THR A 266 7.78 -12.69 -0.68
C THR A 266 8.34 -11.87 -1.83
N LEU A 267 9.13 -12.46 -2.72
CA LEU A 267 9.80 -11.74 -3.82
C LEU A 267 8.83 -11.03 -4.78
N PRO A 268 7.76 -11.65 -5.30
CA PRO A 268 6.77 -10.93 -6.11
C PRO A 268 6.10 -9.76 -5.37
N LEU A 269 5.81 -9.93 -4.07
CA LEU A 269 5.23 -8.87 -3.24
C LEU A 269 6.20 -7.71 -3.02
N THR A 270 7.52 -7.99 -2.98
CA THR A 270 8.56 -6.96 -2.94
C THR A 270 8.50 -6.11 -4.22
N VAL A 271 8.46 -6.77 -5.38
CA VAL A 271 8.40 -6.08 -6.67
C VAL A 271 7.14 -5.21 -6.78
N ILE A 272 5.97 -5.75 -6.41
CA ILE A 272 4.71 -4.99 -6.39
C ILE A 272 4.85 -3.74 -5.52
N THR A 273 5.35 -3.90 -4.29
CA THR A 273 5.47 -2.78 -3.35
C THR A 273 6.42 -1.70 -3.84
N ILE A 274 7.58 -2.08 -4.38
CA ILE A 274 8.56 -1.13 -4.91
C ILE A 274 7.98 -0.42 -6.14
N ALA A 275 7.34 -1.15 -7.04
CA ALA A 275 6.72 -0.59 -8.23
C ALA A 275 5.62 0.42 -7.90
N ASP A 276 4.70 0.08 -6.98
CA ASP A 276 3.64 0.99 -6.51
C ASP A 276 4.22 2.29 -5.92
N ASN A 277 5.25 2.15 -5.08
CA ASN A 277 5.89 3.32 -4.47
C ASN A 277 6.66 4.16 -5.50
N LEU A 278 7.38 3.52 -6.41
CA LEU A 278 8.10 4.23 -7.48
C LEU A 278 7.11 4.98 -8.38
N MET A 279 6.01 4.34 -8.83
CA MET A 279 4.98 5.02 -9.62
C MET A 279 4.40 6.24 -8.91
N SER A 280 4.13 6.13 -7.61
CA SER A 280 3.56 7.21 -6.82
C SER A 280 4.54 8.35 -6.55
N ARG A 281 5.84 8.12 -6.63
CA ARG A 281 6.90 9.09 -6.29
C ARG A 281 7.75 9.52 -7.47
N SER A 282 7.63 8.86 -8.63
CA SER A 282 8.47 9.09 -9.82
C SER A 282 8.49 10.55 -10.26
N ALA A 283 7.36 11.22 -10.29
CA ALA A 283 7.26 12.62 -10.71
C ALA A 283 8.02 13.57 -9.77
N VAL A 284 7.83 13.44 -8.46
CA VAL A 284 8.52 14.27 -7.46
C VAL A 284 10.03 13.99 -7.47
N ILE A 285 10.41 12.72 -7.59
CA ILE A 285 11.82 12.33 -7.68
C ILE A 285 12.44 12.89 -8.96
N ALA A 286 11.79 12.73 -10.11
CA ALA A 286 12.30 13.22 -11.38
C ALA A 286 12.41 14.75 -11.40
N LEU A 287 11.42 15.50 -10.89
CA LEU A 287 11.49 16.97 -10.77
C LEU A 287 12.61 17.40 -9.82
N GLY A 288 12.81 16.71 -8.71
CA GLY A 288 13.92 17.00 -7.80
C GLY A 288 15.31 16.74 -8.41
N LEU A 289 15.44 15.71 -9.25
CA LEU A 289 16.68 15.38 -9.96
C LEU A 289 17.06 16.45 -11.00
N THR A 290 16.09 17.17 -11.60
CA THR A 290 16.36 18.29 -12.52
C THR A 290 16.82 19.57 -11.79
N GLY A 291 16.90 19.55 -10.47
CA GLY A 291 17.29 20.71 -9.65
C GLY A 291 16.16 21.72 -9.41
N ASN A 292 14.99 21.52 -10.01
CA ASN A 292 13.84 22.41 -9.83
C ASN A 292 12.98 21.96 -8.63
N THR A 293 13.47 22.24 -7.42
CA THR A 293 12.80 21.87 -6.18
C THR A 293 11.46 22.59 -6.00
N ARG A 294 11.31 23.83 -6.51
CA ARG A 294 10.07 24.58 -6.45
C ARG A 294 8.94 23.84 -7.18
N ASP A 295 9.19 23.40 -8.42
CA ASP A 295 8.21 22.64 -9.20
C ASP A 295 7.88 21.28 -8.54
N ALA A 296 8.87 20.61 -7.93
CA ALA A 296 8.65 19.41 -7.15
C ALA A 296 7.70 19.66 -5.96
N GLY A 297 7.82 20.82 -5.29
CA GLY A 297 6.94 21.23 -4.20
C GLY A 297 5.51 21.51 -4.66
N ILE A 298 5.34 22.28 -5.74
CA ILE A 298 4.04 22.58 -6.31
C ILE A 298 3.36 21.28 -6.79
N PHE A 299 4.12 20.41 -7.48
CA PHE A 299 3.62 19.12 -7.91
C PHE A 299 3.21 18.22 -6.73
N ALA A 300 4.01 18.14 -5.66
CA ALA A 300 3.71 17.35 -4.49
C ALA A 300 2.42 17.81 -3.78
N ALA A 301 2.21 19.14 -3.68
CA ALA A 301 0.98 19.72 -3.14
C ALA A 301 -0.22 19.35 -4.02
N ALA A 302 -0.12 19.55 -5.34
CA ALA A 302 -1.16 19.19 -6.31
C ALA A 302 -1.49 17.69 -6.27
N PHE A 303 -0.46 16.84 -6.18
CA PHE A 303 -0.62 15.39 -6.05
C PHE A 303 -1.33 14.98 -4.75
N SER A 304 -1.00 15.64 -3.62
CA SER A 304 -1.65 15.39 -2.33
C SER A 304 -3.14 15.70 -2.39
N VAL A 305 -3.51 16.82 -3.01
CA VAL A 305 -4.91 17.22 -3.26
C VAL A 305 -5.61 16.22 -4.18
N ALA A 306 -5.00 15.88 -5.32
CA ALA A 306 -5.60 14.93 -6.28
C ALA A 306 -5.80 13.53 -5.69
N THR A 307 -4.92 13.07 -4.79
CA THR A 307 -4.99 11.73 -4.17
C THR A 307 -6.24 11.54 -3.30
N VAL A 308 -6.87 12.61 -2.83
CA VAL A 308 -8.15 12.55 -2.08
C VAL A 308 -9.23 11.85 -2.92
N THR A 309 -9.23 12.05 -4.24
CA THR A 309 -10.18 11.39 -5.14
C THR A 309 -10.01 9.88 -5.25
N ALA A 310 -8.87 9.33 -4.84
CA ALA A 310 -8.64 7.89 -4.81
C ALA A 310 -9.26 7.18 -3.58
N LEU A 311 -9.63 7.92 -2.53
CA LEU A 311 -10.15 7.36 -1.28
C LEU A 311 -11.38 6.47 -1.46
N PRO A 312 -12.41 6.86 -2.25
CA PRO A 312 -13.58 5.99 -2.46
C PRO A 312 -13.21 4.65 -3.11
N ARG A 313 -12.30 4.66 -4.09
CA ARG A 313 -11.81 3.43 -4.73
C ARG A 313 -11.07 2.53 -3.73
N MET A 314 -10.25 3.11 -2.85
CA MET A 314 -9.56 2.37 -1.79
C MET A 314 -10.54 1.77 -0.76
N ALA A 315 -11.58 2.50 -0.41
CA ALA A 315 -12.65 2.02 0.48
C ALA A 315 -13.37 0.80 -0.11
N VAL A 316 -13.72 0.86 -1.38
CA VAL A 316 -14.32 -0.27 -2.10
C VAL A 316 -13.37 -1.46 -2.14
N ALA A 317 -12.07 -1.25 -2.39
CA ALA A 317 -11.07 -2.30 -2.49
C ALA A 317 -10.92 -3.12 -1.19
N ILE A 318 -11.03 -2.50 -0.01
CA ILE A 318 -10.97 -3.16 1.29
C ILE A 318 -12.07 -4.22 1.44
N SER A 319 -13.30 -3.90 1.04
CA SER A 319 -14.45 -4.82 1.10
C SER A 319 -14.46 -5.82 -0.06
N PHE A 320 -13.91 -5.43 -1.20
CA PHE A 320 -13.88 -6.22 -2.43
C PHE A 320 -12.92 -7.42 -2.32
N ALA A 321 -11.73 -7.24 -1.78
CA ALA A 321 -10.68 -8.24 -1.75
C ALA A 321 -11.10 -9.58 -1.11
N PRO A 322 -11.70 -9.64 0.09
CA PRO A 322 -12.13 -10.90 0.70
C PRO A 322 -13.27 -11.57 -0.07
N THR A 323 -14.19 -10.77 -0.65
CA THR A 323 -15.30 -11.28 -1.45
C THR A 323 -14.82 -11.95 -2.73
N VAL A 324 -13.83 -11.35 -3.41
CA VAL A 324 -13.19 -11.95 -4.59
C VAL A 324 -12.55 -13.28 -4.26
N SER A 325 -11.78 -13.35 -3.17
CA SER A 325 -11.10 -14.57 -2.75
C SER A 325 -12.11 -15.70 -2.48
N ALA A 326 -13.23 -15.40 -1.81
CA ALA A 326 -14.28 -16.37 -1.53
C ALA A 326 -14.98 -16.90 -2.79
N LEU A 327 -15.38 -15.99 -3.71
CA LEU A 327 -16.04 -16.36 -4.95
C LEU A 327 -15.11 -17.12 -5.90
N PHE A 328 -13.83 -16.74 -5.92
CA PHE A 328 -12.83 -17.45 -6.72
C PHE A 328 -12.61 -18.89 -6.21
N ALA A 329 -12.53 -19.09 -4.90
CA ALA A 329 -12.41 -20.40 -4.27
C ALA A 329 -13.65 -21.29 -4.54
N LEU A 330 -14.85 -20.70 -4.65
CA LEU A 330 -16.08 -21.41 -5.01
C LEU A 330 -16.24 -21.66 -6.52
N GLY A 331 -15.35 -21.13 -7.36
CA GLY A 331 -15.45 -21.22 -8.81
C GLY A 331 -16.63 -20.42 -9.42
N ASP A 332 -17.26 -19.52 -8.65
CA ASP A 332 -18.41 -18.72 -9.10
C ASP A 332 -17.94 -17.51 -9.94
N ARG A 333 -17.75 -17.75 -11.24
CA ARG A 333 -17.33 -16.72 -12.20
C ARG A 333 -18.40 -15.66 -12.42
N THR A 334 -19.68 -16.02 -12.35
CA THR A 334 -20.79 -15.09 -12.53
C THR A 334 -20.91 -14.13 -11.35
N GLY A 335 -20.80 -14.64 -10.14
CA GLY A 335 -20.69 -13.84 -8.92
C GLY A 335 -19.47 -12.92 -8.94
N LEU A 336 -18.32 -13.44 -9.36
CA LEU A 336 -17.08 -12.67 -9.45
C LEU A 336 -17.21 -11.50 -10.45
N GLN A 337 -17.78 -11.73 -11.64
CA GLN A 337 -18.06 -10.67 -12.63
C GLN A 337 -19.02 -9.62 -12.06
N SER A 338 -20.12 -10.04 -11.43
CA SER A 338 -21.12 -9.13 -10.86
C SER A 338 -20.51 -8.24 -9.77
N VAL A 339 -19.70 -8.83 -8.87
CA VAL A 339 -19.03 -8.09 -7.79
C VAL A 339 -17.98 -7.14 -8.36
N ALA A 340 -17.20 -7.55 -9.37
CA ALA A 340 -16.20 -6.69 -10.02
C ALA A 340 -16.86 -5.47 -10.69
N THR A 341 -17.97 -5.67 -11.41
CA THR A 341 -18.72 -4.59 -12.07
C THR A 341 -19.33 -3.62 -11.04
N LYS A 342 -19.95 -4.14 -9.97
CA LYS A 342 -20.51 -3.31 -8.89
C LYS A 342 -19.43 -2.50 -8.20
N ALA A 343 -18.28 -3.11 -7.94
CA ALA A 343 -17.12 -2.43 -7.32
C ALA A 343 -16.59 -1.31 -8.22
N ALA A 344 -16.53 -1.51 -9.54
CA ALA A 344 -16.12 -0.49 -10.50
C ALA A 344 -17.10 0.69 -10.51
N TRP A 345 -18.43 0.44 -10.58
CA TRP A 345 -19.45 1.49 -10.52
C TRP A 345 -19.41 2.27 -9.20
N LEU A 346 -19.32 1.58 -8.08
CA LEU A 346 -19.26 2.24 -6.77
C LEU A 346 -17.99 3.09 -6.63
N SER A 347 -16.86 2.58 -7.15
CA SER A 347 -15.59 3.33 -7.19
C SER A 347 -15.71 4.57 -8.08
N LEU A 348 -16.32 4.44 -9.26
CA LEU A 348 -16.50 5.56 -10.19
C LEU A 348 -17.40 6.64 -9.61
N ILE A 349 -18.58 6.26 -9.09
CA ILE A 349 -19.52 7.20 -8.49
C ILE A 349 -18.87 7.94 -7.31
N GLY A 350 -18.25 7.21 -6.38
CA GLY A 350 -17.59 7.81 -5.23
C GLY A 350 -16.43 8.72 -5.64
N THR A 351 -15.62 8.31 -6.62
CA THR A 351 -14.52 9.14 -7.14
C THR A 351 -15.04 10.36 -7.88
N ALA A 352 -16.10 10.25 -8.68
CA ALA A 352 -16.72 11.38 -9.38
C ALA A 352 -17.31 12.41 -8.40
N CYS A 353 -17.99 11.94 -7.34
CA CYS A 353 -18.49 12.81 -6.27
C CYS A 353 -17.38 13.59 -5.57
N ALA A 354 -16.18 13.01 -5.43
CA ALA A 354 -15.01 13.70 -4.87
C ALA A 354 -14.29 14.58 -5.91
N ALA A 355 -14.25 14.15 -7.17
CA ALA A 355 -13.54 14.82 -8.25
C ALA A 355 -14.22 16.13 -8.67
N ILE A 356 -15.55 16.15 -8.79
CA ILE A 356 -16.31 17.34 -9.25
C ILE A 356 -16.02 18.55 -8.35
N PRO A 357 -16.25 18.52 -7.03
CA PRO A 357 -15.95 19.67 -6.18
C PRO A 357 -14.45 20.00 -6.15
N LEU A 358 -13.58 18.99 -6.25
CA LEU A 358 -12.14 19.21 -6.26
C LEU A 358 -11.67 19.95 -7.52
N LEU A 359 -12.24 19.62 -8.68
CA LEU A 359 -11.94 20.34 -9.94
C LEU A 359 -12.44 21.78 -9.92
N LEU A 360 -13.64 22.00 -9.37
CA LEU A 360 -14.23 23.33 -9.25
C LEU A 360 -13.47 24.21 -8.23
N LEU A 361 -12.96 23.61 -7.16
CA LEU A 361 -12.30 24.28 -6.06
C LEU A 361 -10.76 24.14 -6.12
N ALA A 362 -10.18 23.64 -7.21
CA ALA A 362 -8.73 23.42 -7.32
C ALA A 362 -7.92 24.71 -7.05
N HIS A 363 -8.33 25.85 -7.62
CA HIS A 363 -7.68 27.13 -7.40
C HIS A 363 -7.75 27.59 -5.92
N PRO A 364 -8.90 27.71 -5.27
CA PRO A 364 -8.96 28.12 -3.87
C PRO A 364 -8.30 27.11 -2.92
N LEU A 365 -8.39 25.80 -3.20
CA LEU A 365 -7.70 24.79 -2.39
C LEU A 365 -6.19 24.93 -2.45
N LEU A 366 -5.62 25.14 -3.63
CA LEU A 366 -4.18 25.37 -3.77
C LEU A 366 -3.75 26.72 -3.20
N ALA A 367 -4.61 27.75 -3.26
CA ALA A 367 -4.34 29.04 -2.63
C ALA A 367 -4.22 28.93 -1.10
N TRP A 368 -4.81 27.92 -0.47
CA TRP A 368 -4.60 27.64 0.96
C TRP A 368 -3.19 27.14 1.28
N PHE A 369 -2.52 26.46 0.34
CA PHE A 369 -1.09 26.13 0.47
C PHE A 369 -0.21 27.40 0.35
N GLY A 370 -0.67 28.40 -0.42
CA GLY A 370 0.02 29.63 -0.71
C GLY A 370 -0.24 30.05 -2.16
N ARG A 371 -0.07 31.36 -2.47
CA ARG A 371 -0.36 31.89 -3.82
C ARG A 371 0.48 31.22 -4.91
N ASP A 372 1.71 30.86 -4.61
CA ASP A 372 2.62 30.20 -5.56
C ASP A 372 2.15 28.79 -5.96
N PHE A 373 1.44 28.08 -5.08
CA PHE A 373 0.94 26.73 -5.34
C PHE A 373 -0.23 26.70 -6.33
N VAL A 374 -0.88 27.84 -6.59
CA VAL A 374 -1.98 27.94 -7.56
C VAL A 374 -1.54 27.54 -8.97
N ALA A 375 -0.26 27.70 -9.30
CA ALA A 375 0.33 27.20 -10.55
C ALA A 375 0.16 25.68 -10.73
N GLY A 376 -0.14 24.92 -9.65
CA GLY A 376 -0.43 23.50 -9.68
C GLY A 376 -1.88 23.13 -10.09
N ALA A 377 -2.78 24.09 -10.32
CA ALA A 377 -4.17 23.79 -10.65
C ALA A 377 -4.36 22.94 -11.94
N PRO A 378 -3.63 23.18 -13.04
CA PRO A 378 -3.68 22.29 -14.20
C PRO A 378 -3.21 20.86 -13.88
N ILE A 379 -2.22 20.73 -12.97
CA ILE A 379 -1.69 19.43 -12.52
C ILE A 379 -2.77 18.66 -11.79
N VAL A 380 -3.50 19.29 -10.86
CA VAL A 380 -4.65 18.67 -10.16
C VAL A 380 -5.66 18.15 -11.17
N THR A 381 -6.00 18.93 -12.19
CA THR A 381 -6.96 18.54 -13.23
C THR A 381 -6.51 17.28 -13.97
N ILE A 382 -5.26 17.26 -14.45
CA ILE A 382 -4.70 16.11 -15.17
C ILE A 382 -4.69 14.85 -14.29
N LEU A 383 -4.25 14.96 -13.04
CA LEU A 383 -4.17 13.84 -12.10
C LEU A 383 -5.56 13.32 -11.70
N VAL A 384 -6.52 14.21 -11.45
CA VAL A 384 -7.91 13.85 -11.10
C VAL A 384 -8.59 13.09 -12.25
N LEU A 385 -8.40 13.54 -13.50
CA LEU A 385 -8.91 12.81 -14.66
C LEU A 385 -8.34 11.38 -14.74
N GLY A 386 -7.05 11.22 -14.44
CA GLY A 386 -6.42 9.90 -14.32
C GLY A 386 -7.07 9.04 -13.23
N GLN A 387 -7.36 9.61 -12.07
CA GLN A 387 -8.02 8.88 -10.97
C GLN A 387 -9.46 8.47 -11.30
N VAL A 388 -10.21 9.32 -12.01
CA VAL A 388 -11.56 8.98 -12.50
C VAL A 388 -11.50 7.80 -13.47
N PHE A 389 -10.54 7.81 -14.42
CA PHE A 389 -10.31 6.67 -15.30
C PHE A 389 -9.98 5.38 -14.53
N ALA A 390 -9.04 5.46 -13.56
CA ALA A 390 -8.67 4.32 -12.73
C ALA A 390 -9.86 3.78 -11.90
N ALA A 391 -10.73 4.67 -11.43
CA ALA A 391 -11.95 4.29 -10.71
C ALA A 391 -12.96 3.58 -11.63
N ALA A 392 -13.09 4.01 -12.88
CA ALA A 392 -13.91 3.34 -13.88
C ALA A 392 -13.44 1.91 -14.20
N CYS A 393 -12.13 1.68 -14.11
CA CYS A 393 -11.55 0.33 -14.26
C CYS A 393 -11.81 -0.56 -13.02
N GLY A 394 -12.05 0.01 -11.85
CA GLY A 394 -12.30 -0.70 -10.60
C GLY A 394 -11.02 -1.24 -9.93
N PRO A 395 -11.13 -2.04 -8.84
CA PRO A 395 -9.99 -2.52 -8.04
C PRO A 395 -9.28 -3.74 -8.67
N GLN A 396 -8.75 -3.60 -9.88
CA GLN A 396 -8.17 -4.68 -10.69
C GLN A 396 -6.94 -5.35 -10.05
N GLN A 397 -6.07 -4.57 -9.38
CA GLN A 397 -4.89 -5.09 -8.70
C GLN A 397 -5.28 -6.13 -7.65
N HIS A 398 -6.34 -5.83 -6.87
CA HIS A 398 -6.85 -6.76 -5.87
C HIS A 398 -7.45 -8.01 -6.50
N LEU A 399 -8.08 -7.88 -7.68
CA LEU A 399 -8.61 -9.01 -8.41
C LEU A 399 -7.47 -9.98 -8.82
N ILE A 400 -6.39 -9.46 -9.40
CA ILE A 400 -5.24 -10.25 -9.83
C ILE A 400 -4.54 -10.91 -8.63
N THR A 401 -4.32 -10.17 -7.54
CA THR A 401 -3.64 -10.73 -6.35
C THR A 401 -4.48 -11.77 -5.63
N MET A 402 -5.81 -11.59 -5.55
CA MET A 402 -6.70 -12.54 -4.87
C MET A 402 -7.01 -13.80 -5.71
N THR A 403 -6.70 -13.79 -6.99
CA THR A 403 -6.85 -14.96 -7.89
C THR A 403 -5.55 -15.73 -8.13
N GLY A 404 -4.49 -15.46 -7.35
CA GLY A 404 -3.21 -16.20 -7.42
C GLY A 404 -2.29 -15.80 -8.57
N ASN A 405 -2.60 -14.71 -9.29
CA ASN A 405 -1.80 -14.22 -10.41
C ASN A 405 -0.79 -13.12 -10.00
N GLU A 406 -0.25 -13.22 -8.79
CA GLU A 406 0.64 -12.20 -8.20
C GLU A 406 1.88 -11.92 -9.06
N ARG A 407 2.45 -12.95 -9.70
CA ARG A 407 3.63 -12.79 -10.57
C ARG A 407 3.34 -11.93 -11.79
N ALA A 408 2.20 -12.18 -12.46
CA ALA A 408 1.80 -11.38 -13.61
C ALA A 408 1.52 -9.93 -13.21
N GLY A 409 0.81 -9.72 -12.06
CA GLY A 409 0.62 -8.40 -11.49
C GLY A 409 1.93 -7.68 -11.20
N ALA A 410 2.91 -8.38 -10.60
CA ALA A 410 4.23 -7.85 -10.31
C ALA A 410 4.97 -7.41 -11.60
N THR A 411 4.93 -8.23 -12.65
CA THR A 411 5.57 -7.91 -13.93
C THR A 411 4.94 -6.67 -14.58
N ILE A 412 3.60 -6.61 -14.65
CA ILE A 412 2.88 -5.45 -15.21
C ILE A 412 3.27 -4.17 -14.44
N LEU A 413 3.21 -4.21 -13.11
CA LEU A 413 3.54 -3.06 -12.29
C LEU A 413 5.01 -2.65 -12.42
N ALA A 414 5.94 -3.60 -12.48
CA ALA A 414 7.36 -3.30 -12.65
C ALA A 414 7.65 -2.60 -13.99
N VAL A 415 7.08 -3.09 -15.08
CA VAL A 415 7.19 -2.46 -16.40
C VAL A 415 6.58 -1.05 -16.38
N CYS A 416 5.38 -0.90 -15.81
CA CYS A 416 4.73 0.40 -15.73
C CYS A 416 5.48 1.38 -14.81
N ALA A 417 6.07 0.91 -13.72
CA ALA A 417 6.86 1.76 -12.83
C ALA A 417 8.15 2.27 -13.52
N SER A 418 8.83 1.40 -14.24
CA SER A 418 10.02 1.79 -15.02
C SER A 418 9.67 2.78 -16.12
N SER A 419 8.57 2.52 -16.86
CA SER A 419 8.10 3.44 -17.91
C SER A 419 7.57 4.76 -17.33
N SER A 420 6.99 4.76 -16.11
CA SER A 420 6.59 5.97 -15.40
C SER A 420 7.78 6.88 -15.12
N PHE A 421 8.82 6.31 -14.54
CA PHE A 421 10.02 7.09 -14.20
C PHE A 421 10.70 7.64 -15.47
N ALA A 422 10.90 6.79 -16.48
CA ALA A 422 11.46 7.21 -17.76
C ALA A 422 10.59 8.28 -18.44
N GLY A 423 9.27 8.09 -18.48
CA GLY A 423 8.32 9.05 -19.03
C GLY A 423 8.35 10.39 -18.29
N CYS A 424 8.43 10.39 -16.95
CA CYS A 424 8.61 11.62 -16.18
C CYS A 424 9.90 12.35 -16.57
N VAL A 425 11.05 11.65 -16.61
CA VAL A 425 12.34 12.27 -16.98
C VAL A 425 12.30 12.87 -18.38
N LEU A 426 11.73 12.16 -19.34
CA LEU A 426 11.64 12.64 -20.73
C LEU A 426 10.68 13.85 -20.87
N MET A 427 9.50 13.77 -20.28
CA MET A 427 8.47 14.81 -20.45
C MET A 427 8.74 16.07 -19.61
N ILE A 428 9.47 15.97 -18.49
CA ILE A 428 9.87 17.12 -17.69
C ILE A 428 10.78 18.06 -18.50
N GLY A 429 11.68 17.55 -19.31
CA GLY A 429 12.58 18.35 -20.14
C GLY A 429 11.86 19.29 -21.09
N SER A 430 10.71 18.88 -21.64
CA SER A 430 9.94 19.66 -22.63
C SER A 430 8.76 20.43 -22.03
N PHE A 431 8.10 19.88 -21.00
CA PHE A 431 6.83 20.40 -20.46
C PHE A 431 6.87 20.69 -18.95
N GLY A 432 8.04 20.59 -18.30
CA GLY A 432 8.19 20.87 -16.88
C GLY A 432 7.28 20.00 -16.00
N MET A 433 6.71 20.59 -14.95
CA MET A 433 5.81 19.88 -14.02
C MET A 433 4.51 19.37 -14.68
N THR A 434 4.05 20.01 -15.76
CA THR A 434 2.88 19.53 -16.51
C THR A 434 3.20 18.21 -17.23
N GLY A 435 4.43 18.10 -17.79
CA GLY A 435 4.93 16.85 -18.36
C GLY A 435 4.97 15.72 -17.35
N ALA A 436 5.39 15.98 -16.11
CA ALA A 436 5.35 15.02 -15.03
C ALA A 436 3.92 14.56 -14.71
N ALA A 437 2.92 15.45 -14.75
CA ALA A 437 1.52 15.11 -14.53
C ALA A 437 0.96 14.22 -15.65
N PHE A 438 1.27 14.55 -16.91
CA PHE A 438 0.89 13.70 -18.05
C PHE A 438 1.53 12.34 -17.98
N ALA A 439 2.83 12.23 -17.70
CA ALA A 439 3.53 10.96 -17.57
C ALA A 439 2.92 10.09 -16.45
N THR A 440 2.63 10.68 -15.29
CA THR A 440 1.99 9.99 -14.16
C THR A 440 0.59 9.49 -14.54
N THR A 441 -0.22 10.34 -15.17
CA THR A 441 -1.59 9.98 -15.59
C THR A 441 -1.57 8.91 -16.69
N LEU A 442 -0.69 9.06 -17.68
CA LEU A 442 -0.54 8.07 -18.75
C LEU A 442 -0.12 6.70 -18.19
N THR A 443 0.77 6.69 -17.23
CA THR A 443 1.16 5.46 -16.54
C THR A 443 -0.02 4.86 -15.77
N LEU A 444 -0.80 5.69 -15.05
CA LEU A 444 -1.99 5.25 -14.34
C LEU A 444 -3.03 4.62 -15.28
N VAL A 445 -3.24 5.20 -16.45
CA VAL A 445 -4.08 4.64 -17.51
C VAL A 445 -3.47 3.35 -18.05
N GLY A 446 -2.19 3.37 -18.39
CA GLY A 446 -1.49 2.24 -19.01
C GLY A 446 -1.53 0.97 -18.17
N TRP A 447 -1.22 1.05 -16.86
CA TRP A 447 -1.25 -0.15 -16.02
C TRP A 447 -2.68 -0.66 -15.78
N ASN A 448 -3.69 0.23 -15.67
CA ASN A 448 -5.09 -0.20 -15.59
C ASN A 448 -5.53 -0.93 -16.87
N VAL A 449 -5.16 -0.41 -18.04
CA VAL A 449 -5.43 -1.06 -19.33
C VAL A 449 -4.70 -2.41 -19.43
N ALA A 450 -3.42 -2.46 -19.07
CA ALA A 450 -2.64 -3.70 -19.08
C ALA A 450 -3.23 -4.77 -18.15
N MET A 451 -3.65 -4.39 -16.94
CA MET A 451 -4.34 -5.29 -16.03
C MET A 451 -5.70 -5.74 -16.56
N ALA A 452 -6.47 -4.84 -17.19
CA ALA A 452 -7.75 -5.18 -17.80
C ALA A 452 -7.58 -6.22 -18.91
N ILE A 453 -6.58 -6.05 -19.79
CA ILE A 453 -6.25 -7.01 -20.85
C ILE A 453 -5.85 -8.35 -20.24
N PHE A 454 -5.02 -8.35 -19.21
CA PHE A 454 -4.61 -9.58 -18.53
C PHE A 454 -5.81 -10.31 -17.89
N ILE A 455 -6.68 -9.59 -17.16
CA ILE A 455 -7.88 -10.15 -16.54
C ILE A 455 -8.81 -10.75 -17.60
N HIS A 456 -8.99 -10.02 -18.71
CA HIS A 456 -9.84 -10.50 -19.79
C HIS A 456 -9.30 -11.79 -20.42
N ARG A 457 -7.98 -11.86 -20.68
CA ARG A 457 -7.35 -13.02 -21.32
C ARG A 457 -7.22 -14.24 -20.39
N SER A 458 -6.86 -14.04 -19.10
CA SER A 458 -6.57 -15.12 -18.18
C SER A 458 -7.78 -15.59 -17.37
N LEU A 459 -8.63 -14.66 -16.94
CA LEU A 459 -9.79 -14.97 -16.11
C LEU A 459 -11.11 -14.98 -16.90
N HIS A 460 -11.11 -14.53 -18.16
CA HIS A 460 -12.28 -14.37 -19.01
C HIS A 460 -13.35 -13.48 -18.37
N LEU A 461 -12.94 -12.49 -17.58
CA LEU A 461 -13.78 -11.47 -16.97
C LEU A 461 -13.62 -10.16 -17.73
N MET A 462 -14.66 -9.33 -17.74
CA MET A 462 -14.60 -7.96 -18.23
C MET A 462 -14.53 -7.01 -17.03
N PRO A 463 -13.33 -6.49 -16.68
CA PRO A 463 -13.23 -5.53 -15.58
C PRO A 463 -13.73 -4.15 -16.01
N GLY A 464 -14.21 -3.37 -15.00
CA GLY A 464 -14.64 -1.99 -15.23
C GLY A 464 -16.13 -1.82 -15.45
N VAL A 465 -16.53 -0.54 -15.63
CA VAL A 465 -17.94 -0.13 -15.76
C VAL A 465 -18.57 -0.50 -17.10
N LEU A 466 -17.76 -0.76 -18.13
CA LEU A 466 -18.24 -1.16 -19.46
C LEU A 466 -18.66 -2.64 -19.53
N ALA A 467 -18.42 -3.40 -18.47
CA ALA A 467 -18.86 -4.79 -18.40
C ALA A 467 -20.39 -4.88 -18.40
N PRO A 468 -21.00 -5.78 -19.21
CA PRO A 468 -22.43 -5.93 -19.24
C PRO A 468 -22.96 -6.36 -17.87
N PHE A 469 -23.98 -5.68 -17.37
CA PHE A 469 -24.68 -6.04 -16.14
C PHE A 469 -25.40 -7.41 -16.23
N LYS A 470 -25.63 -7.91 -17.45
CA LYS A 470 -26.24 -9.22 -17.68
C LYS A 470 -25.24 -10.31 -17.35
N ALA A 471 -25.61 -11.18 -16.39
CA ALA A 471 -24.90 -12.42 -16.14
C ALA A 471 -24.66 -13.16 -17.46
N MET A 472 -23.41 -13.49 -17.78
CA MET A 472 -23.11 -14.41 -18.87
C MET A 472 -23.98 -15.67 -18.66
N PRO A 473 -24.63 -16.19 -19.72
CA PRO A 473 -25.46 -17.37 -19.58
C PRO A 473 -24.62 -18.48 -18.93
N ARG A 474 -25.18 -19.14 -17.92
CA ARG A 474 -24.60 -20.31 -17.26
C ARG A 474 -24.14 -21.27 -18.37
N ARG A 475 -22.84 -21.37 -18.60
CA ARG A 475 -22.30 -22.47 -19.38
C ARG A 475 -22.76 -23.74 -18.71
N LYS A 476 -23.58 -24.56 -19.41
CA LYS A 476 -24.06 -25.86 -18.97
C LYS A 476 -22.89 -26.59 -18.30
N ARG A 477 -23.14 -27.14 -17.10
CA ARG A 477 -22.17 -28.03 -16.43
C ARG A 477 -21.70 -29.07 -17.43
N ALA A 478 -20.43 -29.38 -17.40
CA ALA A 478 -19.83 -30.52 -18.12
C ALA A 478 -20.36 -31.86 -17.51
N ALA A 479 -21.68 -32.06 -17.55
CA ALA A 479 -22.37 -33.26 -17.13
C ALA A 479 -22.86 -34.08 -18.36
N ASP A 480 -22.51 -33.65 -19.60
CA ASP A 480 -22.88 -34.35 -20.84
C ASP A 480 -21.70 -34.94 -21.60
N TYR A 481 -20.53 -35.09 -20.98
CA TYR A 481 -19.51 -36.01 -21.51
C TYR A 481 -19.43 -37.18 -20.57
N GLY A 482 -20.30 -38.18 -20.85
CA GLY A 482 -20.09 -39.52 -20.40
C GLY A 482 -18.77 -40.05 -20.97
N ILE A 483 -17.79 -40.24 -20.08
CA ILE A 483 -16.83 -41.37 -20.03
C ILE A 483 -16.30 -41.35 -18.60
#